data_f9cfa72ae9ebe8f891280411a221bbec
#
_entry.id   f9cfa72ae9ebe8f891280411a221bbec
#
_cell.length_a   1.000
_cell.length_b   1.000
_cell.length_c   1.000
_cell.angle_alpha   90.00
_cell.angle_beta   90.00
_cell.angle_gamma   90.00
#
_symmetry.space_group_name_H-M   'P 1'
#
loop_
_entity.id
_entity.type
_entity.pdbx_description
1 polymer ?
#
loop_
_entity_poly.entity_id
_entity_poly.type
_entity_poly.pdbx_seq_one_letter_code
_entity_poly.pdbx_strand_id
1 'polypeptide(L)'
;ASVSSGDQYAMVLQRQARVDSESAKLAELQRGSRREDILIAESEERGAEAVYQQNLRALVDQIKESYSKVDDAVRLRADQLFRNPRSVSPEVLSFDNYPLRLSINSQRLKIGEILSDWQISVSPLTENTYTVAYLQEARANLNTARTFFDDLGFGVSALTATEALPQTTIDKYKTDISSARTSISSAISSLTSAEQAYKNSLTSFERAQNELALKRAGATPEEINSQAALVRSAQADLQSARALLAKTSITAPFDGLITKVDIKKGEIASVNTNVIGMISASSYEVESFISESDIAKVRVGQPAQITLDAYGKDVVFTATVMQVDPAETVLDGVSTYKTKLQFVGVDERIRSGMTANITIQTAEKPSSVVIPQEALFLENGEKMVTIDQAGKRVKRVVETGGINTNGDIEVLSGITVGEKVVVPRSK
;
A
#
# COMPACT_ATOMS: atom_id res chain seq x y z
N ALA A 1 -3.30 -8.44 -39.51
CA ALA A 1 -1.93 -8.54 -40.04
C ALA A 1 -0.92 -8.45 -38.88
N SER A 2 0.15 -9.22 -38.94
CA SER A 2 1.21 -9.17 -37.94
C SER A 2 2.56 -8.85 -38.58
N VAL A 3 3.33 -8.01 -37.92
CA VAL A 3 4.74 -7.76 -38.23
C VAL A 3 5.58 -8.78 -37.43
N SER A 4 6.83 -9.06 -37.87
CA SER A 4 7.73 -9.94 -37.11
C SER A 4 7.92 -9.43 -35.67
N SER A 5 7.49 -10.20 -34.69
CA SER A 5 7.37 -9.79 -33.29
C SER A 5 8.21 -10.65 -32.34
N GLY A 6 9.15 -11.45 -32.88
CA GLY A 6 9.96 -12.38 -32.07
C GLY A 6 10.72 -11.70 -30.93
N ASP A 7 11.38 -10.59 -31.23
CA ASP A 7 12.14 -9.83 -30.24
C ASP A 7 11.26 -9.19 -29.17
N GLN A 8 10.10 -8.63 -29.58
CA GLN A 8 9.13 -8.03 -28.67
C GLN A 8 8.48 -9.09 -27.77
N TYR A 9 8.21 -10.27 -28.31
CA TYR A 9 7.70 -11.40 -27.52
C TYR A 9 8.74 -11.89 -26.50
N ALA A 10 10.01 -12.03 -26.92
CA ALA A 10 11.11 -12.38 -26.01
C ALA A 10 11.27 -11.34 -24.91
N MET A 11 11.15 -10.04 -25.22
CA MET A 11 11.17 -8.97 -24.22
C MET A 11 10.01 -9.08 -23.25
N VAL A 12 8.79 -9.39 -23.67
CA VAL A 12 7.64 -9.62 -22.77
C VAL A 12 7.91 -10.77 -21.81
N LEU A 13 8.46 -11.90 -22.30
CA LEU A 13 8.83 -13.03 -21.45
C LEU A 13 9.90 -12.66 -20.41
N GLN A 14 10.92 -11.92 -20.82
CA GLN A 14 11.97 -11.43 -19.92
C GLN A 14 11.40 -10.53 -18.82
N ARG A 15 10.51 -9.57 -19.19
CA ARG A 15 9.87 -8.67 -18.21
C ARG A 15 8.90 -9.42 -17.30
N GLN A 16 8.19 -10.43 -17.83
CA GLN A 16 7.36 -11.30 -17.00
C GLN A 16 8.18 -12.05 -15.95
N ALA A 17 9.30 -12.67 -16.35
CA ALA A 17 10.20 -13.35 -15.43
C ALA A 17 10.74 -12.43 -14.33
N ARG A 18 10.98 -11.16 -14.66
CA ARG A 18 11.36 -10.15 -13.65
C ARG A 18 10.24 -9.89 -12.65
N VAL A 19 9.00 -9.71 -13.11
CA VAL A 19 7.83 -9.57 -12.22
C VAL A 19 7.71 -10.75 -11.30
N ASP A 20 7.84 -11.98 -11.82
CA ASP A 20 7.73 -13.20 -11.04
C ASP A 20 8.84 -13.29 -9.98
N SER A 21 10.08 -12.92 -10.35
CA SER A 21 11.22 -12.87 -9.43
C SER A 21 11.02 -11.86 -8.28
N GLU A 22 10.63 -10.62 -8.62
CA GLU A 22 10.41 -9.59 -7.58
C GLU A 22 9.18 -9.91 -6.71
N SER A 23 8.14 -10.54 -7.29
CA SER A 23 6.97 -11.00 -6.55
C SER A 23 7.31 -12.15 -5.59
N ALA A 24 8.18 -13.07 -5.99
CA ALA A 24 8.65 -14.14 -5.12
C ALA A 24 9.43 -13.61 -3.92
N LYS A 25 10.30 -12.60 -4.12
CA LYS A 25 11.00 -11.92 -3.02
C LYS A 25 10.04 -11.20 -2.07
N LEU A 26 9.02 -10.52 -2.62
CA LEU A 26 7.99 -9.89 -1.80
C LEU A 26 7.24 -10.91 -0.94
N ALA A 27 6.86 -12.04 -1.53
CA ALA A 27 6.19 -13.11 -0.82
C ALA A 27 7.08 -13.75 0.26
N GLU A 28 8.40 -13.83 0.05
CA GLU A 28 9.37 -14.27 1.04
C GLU A 28 9.43 -13.30 2.23
N LEU A 29 9.59 -12.00 1.97
CA LEU A 29 9.60 -10.97 3.03
C LEU A 29 8.28 -10.96 3.82
N GLN A 30 7.14 -11.06 3.15
CA GLN A 30 5.82 -11.09 3.80
C GLN A 30 5.59 -12.33 4.65
N ARG A 31 6.16 -13.46 4.25
CA ARG A 31 6.10 -14.71 5.03
C ARG A 31 6.92 -14.61 6.31
N GLY A 32 7.98 -13.78 6.30
CA GLY A 32 8.93 -13.68 7.40
C GLY A 32 9.84 -14.90 7.53
N SER A 33 10.43 -15.05 8.72
CA SER A 33 11.33 -16.18 9.02
C SER A 33 10.59 -17.51 8.93
N ARG A 34 11.30 -18.54 8.50
CA ARG A 34 10.75 -19.90 8.46
C ARG A 34 10.48 -20.38 9.88
N ARG A 35 9.46 -21.22 10.03
CA ARG A 35 9.10 -21.79 11.32
C ARG A 35 10.27 -22.56 11.95
N GLU A 36 11.04 -23.25 11.13
CA GLU A 36 12.21 -24.00 11.55
C GLU A 36 13.30 -23.07 12.14
N ASP A 37 13.55 -21.92 11.52
CA ASP A 37 14.51 -20.92 11.99
C ASP A 37 14.07 -20.32 13.34
N ILE A 38 12.79 -20.11 13.53
CA ILE A 38 12.22 -19.65 14.80
C ILE A 38 12.37 -20.73 15.88
N LEU A 39 12.09 -22.01 15.56
CA LEU A 39 12.25 -23.12 16.50
C LEU A 39 13.71 -23.32 16.92
N ILE A 40 14.68 -23.10 16.01
CA ILE A 40 16.10 -23.12 16.32
C ILE A 40 16.42 -21.99 17.31
N ALA A 41 16.02 -20.76 17.01
CA ALA A 41 16.26 -19.61 17.89
C ALA A 41 15.58 -19.78 19.27
N GLU A 42 14.39 -20.38 19.33
CA GLU A 42 13.73 -20.72 20.59
C GLU A 42 14.50 -21.80 21.40
N SER A 43 15.14 -22.73 20.71
CA SER A 43 15.98 -23.74 21.37
C SER A 43 17.28 -23.13 21.90
N GLU A 44 17.88 -22.21 21.16
CA GLU A 44 19.06 -21.46 21.55
C GLU A 44 18.77 -20.55 22.75
N GLU A 45 17.66 -19.84 22.74
CA GLU A 45 17.22 -18.99 23.84
C GLU A 45 17.00 -19.81 25.12
N ARG A 46 16.26 -20.93 25.05
CA ARG A 46 16.07 -21.84 26.19
C ARG A 46 17.38 -22.42 26.71
N GLY A 47 18.32 -22.76 25.80
CA GLY A 47 19.64 -23.22 26.19
C GLY A 47 20.44 -22.14 26.93
N ALA A 48 20.43 -20.91 26.43
CA ALA A 48 21.10 -19.78 27.06
C ALA A 48 20.46 -19.41 28.40
N GLU A 49 19.11 -19.48 28.52
CA GLU A 49 18.38 -19.29 29.76
C GLU A 49 18.79 -20.31 30.81
N ALA A 50 18.87 -21.59 30.46
CA ALA A 50 19.28 -22.66 31.40
C ALA A 50 20.70 -22.41 31.93
N VAL A 51 21.63 -21.98 31.10
CA VAL A 51 23.01 -21.62 31.51
C VAL A 51 23.00 -20.37 32.39
N TYR A 52 22.21 -19.37 32.09
CA TYR A 52 22.05 -18.17 32.91
C TYR A 52 21.53 -18.54 34.31
N GLN A 53 20.47 -19.33 34.40
CA GLN A 53 19.90 -19.77 35.67
C GLN A 53 20.90 -20.60 36.52
N GLN A 54 21.67 -21.47 35.85
CA GLN A 54 22.73 -22.24 36.50
C GLN A 54 23.82 -21.34 37.08
N ASN A 55 24.29 -20.34 36.32
CA ASN A 55 25.33 -19.42 36.82
C ASN A 55 24.81 -18.45 37.88
N LEU A 56 23.53 -18.06 37.82
CA LEU A 56 22.90 -17.28 38.88
C LEU A 56 22.88 -18.07 40.19
N ARG A 57 22.51 -19.36 40.18
CA ARG A 57 22.58 -20.25 41.37
C ARG A 57 23.99 -20.36 41.91
N ALA A 58 24.95 -20.61 41.02
CA ALA A 58 26.34 -20.70 41.40
C ALA A 58 26.86 -19.40 42.06
N LEU A 59 26.42 -18.23 41.56
CA LEU A 59 26.77 -16.94 42.16
C LEU A 59 26.12 -16.77 43.54
N VAL A 60 24.86 -17.12 43.72
CA VAL A 60 24.15 -17.10 45.00
C VAL A 60 24.83 -18.00 45.98
N ASP A 61 25.17 -19.23 45.59
CA ASP A 61 25.87 -20.18 46.47
C ASP A 61 27.26 -19.67 46.87
N GLN A 62 27.98 -19.04 45.92
CA GLN A 62 29.30 -18.47 46.20
C GLN A 62 29.23 -17.26 47.18
N ILE A 63 28.16 -16.45 47.11
CA ILE A 63 27.94 -15.36 48.08
C ILE A 63 27.74 -15.96 49.47
N LYS A 64 26.92 -17.01 49.63
CA LYS A 64 26.70 -17.71 50.90
C LYS A 64 27.97 -18.40 51.43
N GLU A 65 28.71 -19.06 50.56
CA GLU A 65 29.98 -19.69 50.90
C GLU A 65 31.02 -18.65 51.36
N SER A 66 31.01 -17.47 50.74
CA SER A 66 31.90 -16.36 51.12
C SER A 66 31.66 -15.93 52.59
N TYR A 67 30.36 -15.82 52.99
CA TYR A 67 30.01 -15.58 54.36
C TYR A 67 30.57 -16.69 55.28
N SER A 68 30.28 -17.96 54.97
CA SER A 68 30.71 -19.09 55.77
C SER A 68 32.24 -19.14 55.94
N LYS A 69 33.00 -18.91 54.89
CA LYS A 69 34.48 -18.86 54.94
C LYS A 69 35.02 -17.74 55.82
N VAL A 70 34.38 -16.57 55.81
CA VAL A 70 34.79 -15.46 56.68
C VAL A 70 34.38 -15.74 58.12
N ASP A 71 33.19 -16.27 58.36
CA ASP A 71 32.72 -16.62 59.71
C ASP A 71 33.63 -17.68 60.35
N ASP A 72 33.97 -18.76 59.63
CA ASP A 72 34.90 -19.79 60.07
C ASP A 72 36.31 -19.22 60.34
N ALA A 73 36.83 -18.39 59.39
CA ALA A 73 38.13 -17.76 59.55
C ALA A 73 38.19 -16.92 60.87
N VAL A 74 37.16 -16.14 61.12
CA VAL A 74 37.09 -15.26 62.27
C VAL A 74 36.88 -16.11 63.57
N ARG A 75 35.84 -16.95 63.59
CA ARG A 75 35.42 -17.63 64.82
C ARG A 75 36.35 -18.77 65.25
N LEU A 76 36.86 -19.55 64.28
CA LEU A 76 37.68 -20.70 64.54
C LEU A 76 39.19 -20.36 64.59
N ARG A 77 39.65 -19.35 63.83
CA ARG A 77 41.07 -19.09 63.69
C ARG A 77 41.53 -17.78 64.38
N ALA A 78 40.79 -16.65 64.18
CA ALA A 78 41.18 -15.38 64.72
C ALA A 78 40.84 -15.24 66.23
N ASP A 79 39.64 -15.71 66.63
CA ASP A 79 39.16 -15.52 68.02
C ASP A 79 40.07 -16.13 69.07
N GLN A 80 40.87 -17.15 68.78
CA GLN A 80 41.86 -17.71 69.69
C GLN A 80 43.02 -16.75 70.02
N LEU A 81 43.22 -15.68 69.24
CA LEU A 81 44.20 -14.65 69.47
C LEU A 81 43.66 -13.50 70.36
N PHE A 82 42.41 -13.54 70.74
CA PHE A 82 41.78 -12.50 71.54
C PHE A 82 41.32 -12.96 72.90
N ARG A 83 41.46 -12.09 73.89
CA ARG A 83 40.75 -12.15 75.12
C ARG A 83 39.36 -11.55 74.91
N ASN A 84 38.32 -12.26 75.29
CA ASN A 84 36.92 -11.80 75.10
C ASN A 84 36.58 -11.38 73.69
N PRO A 85 36.80 -12.22 72.67
CA PRO A 85 36.68 -11.83 71.22
C PRO A 85 35.28 -11.33 70.79
N ARG A 86 34.24 -11.67 71.59
CA ARG A 86 32.84 -11.29 71.32
C ARG A 86 32.30 -10.18 72.19
N SER A 87 33.18 -9.54 72.98
CA SER A 87 32.82 -8.40 73.84
C SER A 87 32.89 -7.10 73.08
N VAL A 88 32.36 -6.03 73.68
CA VAL A 88 32.47 -4.64 73.12
C VAL A 88 33.92 -4.11 73.17
N SER A 89 34.84 -4.81 73.80
CA SER A 89 36.26 -4.48 73.86
C SER A 89 37.11 -5.75 73.70
N PRO A 90 37.20 -6.31 72.51
CA PRO A 90 38.08 -7.44 72.24
C PRO A 90 39.53 -7.01 72.39
N GLU A 91 40.36 -7.79 73.06
CA GLU A 91 41.79 -7.54 73.25
C GLU A 91 42.61 -8.61 72.54
N VAL A 92 43.37 -8.23 71.52
CA VAL A 92 44.30 -9.13 70.86
C VAL A 92 45.53 -9.39 71.77
N LEU A 93 46.20 -10.52 71.59
CA LEU A 93 47.48 -10.87 72.28
C LEU A 93 48.45 -9.67 72.16
N SER A 94 49.26 -9.49 73.22
CA SER A 94 50.22 -8.39 73.29
C SER A 94 51.39 -8.64 72.31
N PHE A 95 51.66 -7.72 71.43
CA PHE A 95 52.83 -7.57 70.63
C PHE A 95 53.26 -6.10 70.64
N ASP A 96 54.52 -5.84 70.32
CA ASP A 96 55.18 -4.55 70.59
C ASP A 96 54.59 -3.35 69.87
N ASN A 97 53.94 -3.60 68.70
CA ASN A 97 53.31 -2.56 67.94
C ASN A 97 51.95 -2.12 68.46
N TYR A 98 51.92 -1.14 69.37
CA TYR A 98 50.73 -0.64 70.03
C TYR A 98 49.67 -0.10 69.11
N PRO A 99 50.00 0.77 68.06
CA PRO A 99 49.05 1.23 67.06
C PRO A 99 48.38 0.10 66.31
N LEU A 100 49.11 -0.93 65.90
CA LEU A 100 48.58 -2.12 65.18
C LEU A 100 47.60 -2.90 66.12
N ARG A 101 47.92 -3.06 67.41
CA ARG A 101 47.01 -3.71 68.37
C ARG A 101 45.66 -2.98 68.45
N LEU A 102 45.68 -1.64 68.54
CA LEU A 102 44.46 -0.83 68.57
C LEU A 102 43.64 -0.99 67.31
N SER A 103 44.33 -0.98 66.13
CA SER A 103 43.72 -1.22 64.84
C SER A 103 43.02 -2.56 64.74
N ILE A 104 43.73 -3.64 65.16
CA ILE A 104 43.21 -5.01 65.11
C ILE A 104 42.00 -5.17 66.05
N ASN A 105 42.05 -4.59 67.31
CA ASN A 105 40.92 -4.61 68.20
C ASN A 105 39.67 -3.96 67.66
N SER A 106 39.83 -2.76 67.05
CA SER A 106 38.76 -2.05 66.38
C SER A 106 38.20 -2.83 65.19
N GLN A 107 39.08 -3.42 64.36
CA GLN A 107 38.66 -4.23 63.21
C GLN A 107 37.93 -5.53 63.66
N ARG A 108 38.36 -6.16 64.75
CA ARG A 108 37.66 -7.34 65.29
C ARG A 108 36.22 -7.03 65.72
N LEU A 109 36.01 -5.87 66.37
CA LEU A 109 34.68 -5.39 66.71
C LEU A 109 33.82 -5.18 65.43
N LYS A 110 34.34 -4.42 64.47
CA LYS A 110 33.66 -4.14 63.21
C LYS A 110 33.32 -5.41 62.43
N ILE A 111 34.24 -6.39 62.36
CA ILE A 111 33.97 -7.68 61.69
C ILE A 111 32.87 -8.45 62.41
N GLY A 112 32.75 -8.35 63.72
CA GLY A 112 31.67 -8.98 64.51
C GLY A 112 30.30 -8.43 64.09
N GLU A 113 30.19 -7.11 63.93
CA GLU A 113 28.99 -6.44 63.47
C GLU A 113 28.69 -6.87 62.01
N ILE A 114 29.69 -6.78 61.12
CA ILE A 114 29.57 -7.19 59.72
C ILE A 114 29.06 -8.65 59.59
N LEU A 115 29.61 -9.58 60.35
CA LEU A 115 29.19 -10.98 60.29
C LEU A 115 27.75 -11.17 60.74
N SER A 116 27.29 -10.41 61.74
CA SER A 116 25.91 -10.45 62.21
C SER A 116 24.95 -9.94 61.14
N ASP A 117 25.23 -8.78 60.55
CA ASP A 117 24.41 -8.16 59.50
C ASP A 117 24.42 -8.99 58.24
N TRP A 118 25.59 -9.51 57.85
CA TRP A 118 25.75 -10.34 56.67
C TRP A 118 25.00 -11.67 56.79
N GLN A 119 24.97 -12.29 57.99
CA GLN A 119 24.18 -13.47 58.25
C GLN A 119 22.69 -13.25 58.01
N ILE A 120 22.18 -12.11 58.46
CA ILE A 120 20.79 -11.73 58.26
C ILE A 120 20.53 -11.50 56.75
N SER A 121 21.44 -10.86 56.07
CA SER A 121 21.34 -10.58 54.64
C SER A 121 21.35 -11.86 53.78
N VAL A 122 22.28 -12.79 53.98
CA VAL A 122 22.42 -14.00 53.16
C VAL A 122 21.41 -15.10 53.46
N SER A 123 20.80 -15.10 54.66
CA SER A 123 19.82 -16.14 55.04
C SER A 123 18.66 -16.29 54.09
N PRO A 124 17.95 -15.21 53.67
CA PRO A 124 16.84 -15.30 52.72
C PRO A 124 17.29 -15.30 51.25
N LEU A 125 18.59 -15.22 50.97
CA LEU A 125 19.11 -15.09 49.61
C LEU A 125 18.84 -16.36 48.79
N THR A 126 18.16 -16.20 47.66
CA THR A 126 17.87 -17.22 46.64
C THR A 126 18.07 -16.61 45.26
N GLU A 127 17.98 -17.41 44.21
CA GLU A 127 18.00 -16.89 42.82
C GLU A 127 16.91 -15.84 42.60
N ASN A 128 15.74 -16.02 43.23
CA ASN A 128 14.59 -15.12 43.04
C ASN A 128 14.71 -13.82 43.86
N THR A 129 15.50 -13.81 44.91
CA THR A 129 15.73 -12.64 45.78
C THR A 129 17.06 -11.93 45.50
N TYR A 130 17.90 -12.51 44.61
CA TYR A 130 19.19 -11.93 44.27
C TYR A 130 19.07 -10.54 43.68
N THR A 131 19.86 -9.64 44.16
CA THR A 131 20.13 -8.32 43.59
C THR A 131 21.64 -8.06 43.57
N VAL A 132 22.09 -7.11 42.77
CA VAL A 132 23.51 -6.73 42.69
C VAL A 132 24.05 -6.25 44.06
N ALA A 133 23.18 -5.75 44.93
CA ALA A 133 23.54 -5.30 46.28
C ALA A 133 24.19 -6.43 47.11
N TYR A 134 23.68 -7.66 47.07
CA TYR A 134 24.26 -8.80 47.78
C TYR A 134 25.69 -9.12 47.31
N LEU A 135 25.97 -9.01 46.04
CA LEU A 135 27.31 -9.20 45.48
C LEU A 135 28.28 -8.10 45.97
N GLN A 136 27.80 -6.83 45.94
CA GLN A 136 28.59 -5.67 46.42
C GLN A 136 28.88 -5.78 47.89
N GLU A 137 27.90 -6.16 48.70
CA GLU A 137 28.05 -6.40 50.12
C GLU A 137 29.08 -7.51 50.39
N ALA A 138 28.93 -8.68 49.78
CA ALA A 138 29.85 -9.79 49.90
C ALA A 138 31.29 -9.38 49.57
N ARG A 139 31.49 -8.63 48.47
CA ARG A 139 32.79 -8.10 48.06
C ARG A 139 33.40 -7.15 49.09
N ALA A 140 32.61 -6.23 49.62
CA ALA A 140 33.03 -5.27 50.64
C ALA A 140 33.44 -5.98 51.92
N ASN A 141 32.62 -6.95 52.38
CA ASN A 141 32.85 -7.73 53.57
C ASN A 141 34.11 -8.61 53.46
N LEU A 142 34.31 -9.30 52.32
CA LEU A 142 35.52 -10.05 52.02
C LEU A 142 36.78 -9.17 52.03
N ASN A 143 36.73 -7.96 51.47
CA ASN A 143 37.87 -7.05 51.50
C ASN A 143 38.18 -6.56 52.90
N THR A 144 37.14 -6.26 53.73
CA THR A 144 37.32 -5.90 55.14
C THR A 144 37.96 -7.05 55.91
N ALA A 145 37.47 -8.29 55.73
CA ALA A 145 38.05 -9.47 56.33
C ALA A 145 39.51 -9.69 55.89
N ARG A 146 39.82 -9.50 54.60
CA ARG A 146 41.20 -9.60 54.11
C ARG A 146 42.13 -8.62 54.82
N THR A 147 41.76 -7.34 54.94
CA THR A 147 42.54 -6.34 55.64
C THR A 147 42.78 -6.73 57.10
N PHE A 148 41.74 -7.19 57.81
CA PHE A 148 41.85 -7.67 59.20
C PHE A 148 42.85 -8.84 59.33
N PHE A 149 42.77 -9.82 58.42
CA PHE A 149 43.67 -10.99 58.48
C PHE A 149 45.10 -10.66 58.03
N ASP A 150 45.28 -9.65 57.16
CA ASP A 150 46.60 -9.14 56.80
C ASP A 150 47.28 -8.46 58.01
N ASP A 151 46.54 -7.60 58.75
CA ASP A 151 47.02 -6.95 59.97
C ASP A 151 47.30 -7.98 61.10
N LEU A 152 46.41 -8.98 61.29
CA LEU A 152 46.68 -10.08 62.17
C LEU A 152 47.92 -10.88 61.83
N GLY A 153 48.14 -11.13 60.53
CA GLY A 153 49.33 -11.79 60.03
C GLY A 153 50.63 -11.04 60.35
N PHE A 154 50.58 -9.71 60.25
CA PHE A 154 51.67 -8.84 60.66
C PHE A 154 51.93 -8.96 62.16
N GLY A 155 50.87 -8.84 63.02
CA GLY A 155 50.99 -8.95 64.47
C GLY A 155 51.53 -10.29 64.90
N VAL A 156 50.99 -11.40 64.41
CA VAL A 156 51.40 -12.74 64.73
C VAL A 156 52.85 -13.04 64.29
N SER A 157 53.30 -12.47 63.16
CA SER A 157 54.68 -12.62 62.72
C SER A 157 55.71 -11.97 63.63
N ALA A 158 55.32 -10.94 64.39
CA ALA A 158 56.14 -10.23 65.34
C ALA A 158 56.17 -10.85 66.73
N LEU A 159 55.37 -11.91 67.00
CA LEU A 159 55.36 -12.59 68.24
C LEU A 159 56.68 -13.29 68.50
N THR A 160 57.18 -13.18 69.78
CA THR A 160 58.37 -13.88 70.24
C THR A 160 57.96 -14.88 71.32
N ALA A 161 58.64 -16.00 71.41
CA ALA A 161 58.35 -17.02 72.41
C ALA A 161 58.69 -16.51 73.87
N THR A 162 57.75 -16.75 74.75
CA THR A 162 57.90 -16.51 76.23
C THR A 162 57.47 -17.75 76.99
N GLU A 163 57.68 -17.74 78.27
CA GLU A 163 57.20 -18.83 79.13
C GLU A 163 55.66 -18.98 79.06
N ALA A 164 54.94 -17.84 78.92
CA ALA A 164 53.47 -17.85 78.88
C ALA A 164 52.96 -18.08 77.38
N LEU A 165 53.81 -17.95 76.35
CA LEU A 165 53.45 -18.16 74.97
C LEU A 165 54.56 -19.00 74.29
N PRO A 166 54.49 -20.33 74.34
CA PRO A 166 55.45 -21.22 73.74
C PRO A 166 55.54 -21.08 72.21
N GLN A 167 56.72 -21.36 71.63
CA GLN A 167 56.95 -21.26 70.13
C GLN A 167 55.92 -22.12 69.36
N THR A 168 55.58 -23.30 69.86
CA THR A 168 54.61 -24.18 69.21
C THR A 168 53.22 -23.53 69.07
N THR A 169 52.83 -22.69 70.06
CA THR A 169 51.58 -21.94 70.00
C THR A 169 51.69 -20.81 68.99
N ILE A 170 52.81 -20.12 68.92
CA ILE A 170 53.05 -19.08 67.94
C ILE A 170 53.01 -19.66 66.56
N ASP A 171 53.65 -20.81 66.31
CA ASP A 171 53.68 -21.49 65.02
C ASP A 171 52.25 -21.92 64.54
N LYS A 172 51.47 -22.40 65.54
CA LYS A 172 50.04 -22.70 65.35
C LYS A 172 49.27 -21.43 64.85
N TYR A 173 49.42 -20.32 65.59
CA TYR A 173 48.76 -19.07 65.21
C TYR A 173 49.17 -18.58 63.87
N LYS A 174 50.47 -18.66 63.51
CA LYS A 174 50.99 -18.33 62.12
C LYS A 174 50.32 -19.20 61.11
N THR A 175 50.20 -20.49 61.30
CA THR A 175 49.56 -21.44 60.41
C THR A 175 48.06 -21.17 60.25
N ASP A 176 47.37 -20.93 61.36
CA ASP A 176 45.94 -20.66 61.33
C ASP A 176 45.59 -19.34 60.60
N ILE A 177 46.37 -18.28 60.87
CA ILE A 177 46.16 -16.98 60.13
C ILE A 177 46.56 -17.08 58.70
N SER A 178 47.63 -17.77 58.34
CA SER A 178 48.00 -18.02 56.96
C SER A 178 46.91 -18.79 56.20
N SER A 179 46.35 -19.80 56.83
CA SER A 179 45.26 -20.60 56.25
C SER A 179 43.96 -19.76 56.12
N ALA A 180 43.66 -18.88 57.07
CA ALA A 180 42.51 -17.97 56.98
C ALA A 180 42.68 -16.99 55.79
N ARG A 181 43.87 -16.39 55.66
CA ARG A 181 44.17 -15.49 54.49
C ARG A 181 44.04 -16.21 53.18
N THR A 182 44.52 -17.44 53.07
CA THR A 182 44.34 -18.25 51.86
C THR A 182 42.88 -18.55 51.58
N SER A 183 42.07 -18.89 52.62
CA SER A 183 40.63 -19.11 52.49
C SER A 183 39.89 -17.88 51.99
N ILE A 184 40.20 -16.70 52.52
CA ILE A 184 39.56 -15.42 52.08
C ILE A 184 39.98 -15.05 50.68
N SER A 185 41.26 -15.18 50.34
CA SER A 185 41.75 -14.92 48.99
C SER A 185 41.09 -15.86 47.96
N SER A 186 40.93 -17.13 48.33
CA SER A 186 40.19 -18.08 47.51
C SER A 186 38.71 -17.73 47.37
N ALA A 187 38.05 -17.26 48.44
CA ALA A 187 36.67 -16.80 48.35
C ALA A 187 36.48 -15.59 47.43
N ILE A 188 37.41 -14.62 47.49
CA ILE A 188 37.43 -13.46 46.59
C ILE A 188 37.56 -13.89 45.13
N SER A 189 38.51 -14.82 44.84
CA SER A 189 38.74 -15.32 43.49
C SER A 189 37.53 -16.09 42.96
N SER A 190 36.94 -16.98 43.80
CA SER A 190 35.77 -17.76 43.42
C SER A 190 34.53 -16.87 43.16
N LEU A 191 34.32 -15.88 44.04
CA LEU A 191 33.22 -14.92 43.86
C LEU A 191 33.38 -14.10 42.57
N THR A 192 34.61 -13.68 42.29
CA THR A 192 34.90 -12.95 41.01
C THR A 192 34.66 -13.82 39.80
N SER A 193 35.06 -15.09 39.85
CA SER A 193 34.84 -16.05 38.77
C SER A 193 33.35 -16.34 38.53
N ALA A 194 32.59 -16.53 39.64
CA ALA A 194 31.14 -16.74 39.57
C ALA A 194 30.40 -15.52 39.03
N GLU A 195 30.80 -14.31 39.44
CA GLU A 195 30.28 -13.07 38.88
C GLU A 195 30.53 -12.94 37.36
N GLN A 196 31.74 -13.27 36.92
CA GLN A 196 32.09 -13.22 35.49
C GLN A 196 31.29 -14.24 34.69
N ALA A 197 31.14 -15.46 35.20
CA ALA A 197 30.32 -16.49 34.55
C ALA A 197 28.83 -16.06 34.44
N TYR A 198 28.31 -15.50 35.52
CA TYR A 198 26.94 -14.95 35.55
C TYR A 198 26.76 -13.84 34.50
N LYS A 199 27.65 -12.84 34.48
CA LYS A 199 27.58 -11.74 33.51
C LYS A 199 27.67 -12.23 32.07
N ASN A 200 28.56 -13.15 31.76
CA ASN A 200 28.73 -13.73 30.45
C ASN A 200 27.45 -14.47 30.00
N SER A 201 26.87 -15.25 30.92
CA SER A 201 25.64 -15.99 30.61
C SER A 201 24.43 -15.08 30.46
N LEU A 202 24.33 -14.02 31.27
CA LEU A 202 23.27 -12.99 31.10
C LEU A 202 23.36 -12.34 29.72
N THR A 203 24.54 -11.89 29.32
CA THR A 203 24.73 -11.29 27.98
C THR A 203 24.40 -12.27 26.86
N SER A 204 24.73 -13.56 27.04
CA SER A 204 24.40 -14.60 26.04
C SER A 204 22.90 -14.85 25.95
N PHE A 205 22.22 -14.86 27.10
CA PHE A 205 20.76 -15.00 27.16
C PHE A 205 20.04 -13.80 26.54
N GLU A 206 20.43 -12.58 26.87
CA GLU A 206 19.89 -11.36 26.25
C GLU A 206 20.09 -11.33 24.73
N ARG A 207 21.25 -11.81 24.25
CA ARG A 207 21.52 -11.92 22.81
C ARG A 207 20.57 -12.92 22.15
N ALA A 208 20.39 -14.10 22.75
CA ALA A 208 19.50 -15.13 22.23
C ALA A 208 18.04 -14.65 22.20
N GLN A 209 17.60 -13.93 23.25
CA GLN A 209 16.27 -13.30 23.29
C GLN A 209 16.08 -12.28 22.14
N ASN A 210 17.07 -11.41 21.95
CA ASN A 210 17.02 -10.40 20.89
C ASN A 210 17.01 -11.05 19.50
N GLU A 211 17.78 -12.11 19.29
CA GLU A 211 17.80 -12.86 18.04
C GLU A 211 16.44 -13.53 17.76
N LEU A 212 15.86 -14.17 18.76
CA LEU A 212 14.52 -14.74 18.65
C LEU A 212 13.47 -13.65 18.33
N ALA A 213 13.55 -12.51 19.02
CA ALA A 213 12.65 -11.38 18.76
C ALA A 213 12.76 -10.87 17.32
N LEU A 214 13.99 -10.74 16.78
CA LEU A 214 14.23 -10.36 15.39
C LEU A 214 13.67 -11.40 14.41
N LYS A 215 13.88 -12.70 14.67
CA LYS A 215 13.31 -13.76 13.83
C LYS A 215 11.78 -13.74 13.81
N ARG A 216 11.15 -13.49 14.97
CA ARG A 216 9.69 -13.39 15.07
C ARG A 216 9.13 -12.11 14.44
N ALA A 217 9.85 -11.01 14.51
CA ALA A 217 9.44 -9.74 13.90
C ALA A 217 9.40 -9.82 12.36
N GLY A 218 10.29 -10.63 11.75
CA GLY A 218 10.38 -10.74 10.30
C GLY A 218 10.91 -9.47 9.62
N ALA A 219 10.53 -9.26 8.36
CA ALA A 219 10.92 -8.07 7.61
C ALA A 219 10.15 -6.83 8.08
N THR A 220 10.81 -5.69 8.03
CA THR A 220 10.19 -4.41 8.41
C THR A 220 9.14 -3.97 7.38
N PRO A 221 8.14 -3.16 7.78
CA PRO A 221 7.18 -2.59 6.84
C PRO A 221 7.85 -1.79 5.72
N GLU A 222 8.97 -1.15 5.99
CA GLU A 222 9.76 -0.37 5.04
C GLU A 222 10.39 -1.27 3.98
N GLU A 223 10.95 -2.41 4.37
CA GLU A 223 11.51 -3.41 3.45
C GLU A 223 10.43 -4.00 2.55
N ILE A 224 9.27 -4.37 3.13
CA ILE A 224 8.11 -4.87 2.39
C ILE A 224 7.60 -3.83 1.39
N ASN A 225 7.47 -2.56 1.81
CA ASN A 225 7.02 -1.47 0.94
C ASN A 225 8.01 -1.17 -0.18
N SER A 226 9.30 -1.21 0.12
CA SER A 226 10.37 -1.06 -0.87
C SER A 226 10.32 -2.17 -1.92
N GLN A 227 10.20 -3.42 -1.48
CA GLN A 227 10.08 -4.55 -2.41
C GLN A 227 8.77 -4.50 -3.21
N ALA A 228 7.66 -4.08 -2.60
CA ALA A 228 6.40 -3.87 -3.31
C ALA A 228 6.51 -2.76 -4.39
N ALA A 229 7.32 -1.74 -4.16
CA ALA A 229 7.61 -0.72 -5.17
C ALA A 229 8.41 -1.29 -6.34
N LEU A 230 9.36 -2.20 -6.09
CA LEU A 230 10.10 -2.91 -7.15
C LEU A 230 9.19 -3.80 -8.00
N VAL A 231 8.22 -4.50 -7.37
CA VAL A 231 7.20 -5.27 -8.09
C VAL A 231 6.38 -4.37 -9.00
N ARG A 232 5.89 -3.22 -8.50
CA ARG A 232 5.15 -2.26 -9.32
C ARG A 232 5.96 -1.71 -10.49
N SER A 233 7.25 -1.43 -10.27
CA SER A 233 8.16 -1.00 -11.34
C SER A 233 8.32 -2.09 -12.41
N ALA A 234 8.53 -3.34 -12.01
CA ALA A 234 8.63 -4.46 -12.93
C ALA A 234 7.33 -4.70 -13.72
N GLN A 235 6.16 -4.51 -13.07
CA GLN A 235 4.85 -4.58 -13.73
C GLN A 235 4.66 -3.48 -14.78
N ALA A 236 5.12 -2.25 -14.49
CA ALA A 236 5.08 -1.15 -15.45
C ALA A 236 5.98 -1.43 -16.67
N ASP A 237 7.17 -1.98 -16.45
CA ASP A 237 8.07 -2.41 -17.53
C ASP A 237 7.42 -3.50 -18.40
N LEU A 238 6.75 -4.48 -17.78
CA LEU A 238 6.01 -5.53 -18.50
C LEU A 238 4.87 -4.95 -19.32
N GLN A 239 4.11 -4.03 -18.74
CA GLN A 239 3.00 -3.37 -19.43
C GLN A 239 3.51 -2.57 -20.66
N SER A 240 4.65 -1.90 -20.52
CA SER A 240 5.31 -1.21 -21.62
C SER A 240 5.72 -2.18 -22.74
N ALA A 241 6.34 -3.32 -22.38
CA ALA A 241 6.72 -4.35 -23.34
C ALA A 241 5.48 -4.96 -24.04
N ARG A 242 4.40 -5.20 -23.32
CA ARG A 242 3.12 -5.67 -23.89
C ARG A 242 2.51 -4.66 -24.86
N ALA A 243 2.56 -3.37 -24.52
CA ALA A 243 2.08 -2.31 -25.41
C ALA A 243 2.91 -2.22 -26.71
N LEU A 244 4.23 -2.43 -26.63
CA LEU A 244 5.09 -2.52 -27.80
C LEU A 244 4.75 -3.75 -28.67
N LEU A 245 4.54 -4.90 -28.03
CA LEU A 245 4.12 -6.12 -28.74
C LEU A 245 2.74 -5.93 -29.39
N ALA A 246 1.78 -5.30 -28.74
CA ALA A 246 0.46 -5.03 -29.28
C ALA A 246 0.52 -4.16 -30.56
N LYS A 247 1.49 -3.24 -30.65
CA LYS A 247 1.71 -2.43 -31.85
C LYS A 247 2.20 -3.24 -33.06
N THR A 248 2.65 -4.48 -32.86
CA THR A 248 3.04 -5.37 -33.98
C THR A 248 1.86 -6.10 -34.60
N SER A 249 0.67 -6.00 -34.03
CA SER A 249 -0.57 -6.58 -34.53
C SER A 249 -1.55 -5.47 -34.91
N ILE A 250 -1.92 -5.43 -36.16
CA ILE A 250 -2.91 -4.47 -36.65
C ILE A 250 -4.27 -5.15 -36.64
N THR A 251 -5.16 -4.68 -35.78
CA THR A 251 -6.56 -5.15 -35.69
C THR A 251 -7.51 -4.10 -36.29
N ALA A 252 -8.60 -4.56 -36.87
CA ALA A 252 -9.66 -3.68 -37.34
C ALA A 252 -10.33 -2.99 -36.11
N PRO A 253 -10.47 -1.66 -36.09
CA PRO A 253 -11.09 -0.93 -34.99
C PRO A 253 -12.62 -1.06 -34.93
N PHE A 254 -13.24 -1.47 -36.05
CA PHE A 254 -14.69 -1.67 -36.21
C PHE A 254 -14.98 -2.71 -37.30
N ASP A 255 -16.21 -3.18 -37.38
CA ASP A 255 -16.67 -4.10 -38.43
C ASP A 255 -16.83 -3.35 -39.77
N GLY A 256 -16.20 -3.84 -40.81
CA GLY A 256 -16.21 -3.15 -42.08
C GLY A 256 -15.57 -3.92 -43.24
N LEU A 257 -15.56 -3.29 -44.41
CA LEU A 257 -14.95 -3.82 -45.62
C LEU A 257 -13.54 -3.23 -45.77
N ILE A 258 -12.56 -4.12 -45.99
CA ILE A 258 -11.20 -3.68 -46.37
C ILE A 258 -11.24 -3.25 -47.84
N THR A 259 -10.91 -1.99 -48.10
CA THR A 259 -10.93 -1.40 -49.43
C THR A 259 -9.56 -1.40 -50.10
N LYS A 260 -8.49 -1.41 -49.28
CA LYS A 260 -7.12 -1.30 -49.78
C LYS A 260 -6.14 -2.04 -48.89
N VAL A 261 -5.18 -2.74 -49.50
CA VAL A 261 -4.05 -3.37 -48.81
C VAL A 261 -2.81 -3.09 -49.68
N ASP A 262 -1.99 -2.15 -49.26
CA ASP A 262 -0.81 -1.68 -49.98
C ASP A 262 0.49 -2.38 -49.59
N ILE A 263 0.42 -3.41 -48.75
CA ILE A 263 1.59 -4.13 -48.25
C ILE A 263 1.48 -5.62 -48.58
N LYS A 264 2.60 -6.23 -48.98
CA LYS A 264 2.70 -7.67 -49.20
C LYS A 264 3.43 -8.37 -48.04
N LYS A 265 3.21 -9.66 -47.91
CA LYS A 265 3.91 -10.47 -46.93
C LYS A 265 5.43 -10.45 -47.19
N GLY A 266 6.21 -10.06 -46.19
CA GLY A 266 7.66 -9.92 -46.25
C GLY A 266 8.17 -8.51 -46.57
N GLU A 267 7.29 -7.57 -46.88
CA GLU A 267 7.68 -6.15 -47.07
C GLU A 267 7.81 -5.43 -45.72
N ILE A 268 8.68 -4.43 -45.71
CA ILE A 268 8.86 -3.56 -44.52
C ILE A 268 7.84 -2.41 -44.63
N ALA A 269 6.94 -2.34 -43.64
CA ALA A 269 6.04 -1.22 -43.50
C ALA A 269 6.78 0.00 -42.97
N SER A 270 6.73 1.11 -43.67
CA SER A 270 7.27 2.39 -43.23
C SER A 270 6.36 3.02 -42.19
N VAL A 271 6.95 3.70 -41.22
CA VAL A 271 6.21 4.43 -40.17
C VAL A 271 5.41 5.56 -40.86
N ASN A 272 4.19 5.80 -40.36
CA ASN A 272 3.26 6.84 -40.87
C ASN A 272 2.76 6.63 -42.30
N THR A 273 2.80 5.42 -42.85
CA THR A 273 2.13 5.11 -44.13
C THR A 273 0.84 4.35 -43.90
N ASN A 274 -0.23 4.74 -44.60
CA ASN A 274 -1.50 4.04 -44.58
C ASN A 274 -1.41 2.78 -45.44
N VAL A 275 -1.22 1.63 -44.83
CA VAL A 275 -1.03 0.35 -45.55
C VAL A 275 -2.33 -0.45 -45.68
N ILE A 276 -3.36 -0.15 -44.91
CA ILE A 276 -4.68 -0.80 -44.97
C ILE A 276 -5.75 0.27 -44.86
N GLY A 277 -6.67 0.28 -45.83
CA GLY A 277 -7.87 1.11 -45.82
C GLY A 277 -9.10 0.24 -45.52
N MET A 278 -10.00 0.72 -44.69
CA MET A 278 -11.28 0.06 -44.43
C MET A 278 -12.41 1.10 -44.33
N ILE A 279 -13.61 0.66 -44.64
CA ILE A 279 -14.84 1.44 -44.50
C ILE A 279 -15.84 0.68 -43.65
N SER A 280 -16.70 1.40 -42.90
CA SER A 280 -17.80 0.79 -42.17
C SER A 280 -18.80 0.13 -43.15
N ALA A 281 -19.29 -1.05 -42.79
CA ALA A 281 -20.33 -1.74 -43.55
C ALA A 281 -21.75 -1.40 -43.08
N SER A 282 -21.89 -0.67 -41.96
CA SER A 282 -23.18 -0.60 -41.26
C SER A 282 -23.97 0.69 -41.44
N SER A 283 -23.33 1.78 -41.88
CA SER A 283 -24.08 3.04 -42.11
C SER A 283 -23.31 4.00 -42.98
N TYR A 284 -23.97 4.50 -44.01
CA TYR A 284 -23.48 5.61 -44.78
C TYR A 284 -24.13 6.90 -44.29
N GLU A 285 -23.35 7.97 -44.23
CA GLU A 285 -23.83 9.33 -44.01
C GLU A 285 -23.84 10.08 -45.30
N VAL A 286 -24.82 10.96 -45.48
CA VAL A 286 -24.84 11.92 -46.56
C VAL A 286 -24.54 13.29 -46.01
N GLU A 287 -23.53 13.94 -46.55
CA GLU A 287 -23.20 15.32 -46.23
C GLU A 287 -23.82 16.27 -47.24
N SER A 288 -24.52 17.26 -46.73
CA SER A 288 -25.11 18.33 -47.56
C SER A 288 -24.76 19.68 -46.98
N PHE A 289 -24.65 20.66 -47.87
CA PHE A 289 -24.40 22.04 -47.50
C PHE A 289 -25.65 22.86 -47.80
N ILE A 290 -26.35 23.30 -46.77
CA ILE A 290 -27.62 24.01 -46.86
C ILE A 290 -27.36 25.50 -46.69
N SER A 291 -28.01 26.31 -47.54
CA SER A 291 -27.86 27.77 -47.53
C SER A 291 -28.33 28.41 -46.24
N GLU A 292 -27.79 29.57 -45.85
CA GLU A 292 -28.24 30.34 -44.70
C GLU A 292 -29.75 30.66 -44.74
N SER A 293 -30.31 30.87 -45.93
CA SER A 293 -31.72 31.16 -46.08
C SER A 293 -32.66 30.00 -45.71
N ASP A 294 -32.18 28.76 -45.77
CA ASP A 294 -32.99 27.57 -45.57
C ASP A 294 -32.67 26.82 -44.27
N ILE A 295 -31.45 27.01 -43.74
CA ILE A 295 -31.01 26.29 -42.51
C ILE A 295 -31.91 26.55 -41.30
N ALA A 296 -32.53 27.73 -41.22
CA ALA A 296 -33.46 28.09 -40.15
C ALA A 296 -34.67 27.15 -40.04
N LYS A 297 -35.01 26.47 -41.13
CA LYS A 297 -36.13 25.53 -41.26
C LYS A 297 -35.74 24.09 -40.97
N VAL A 298 -34.42 23.77 -40.93
CA VAL A 298 -33.91 22.42 -40.79
C VAL A 298 -33.62 22.14 -39.31
N ARG A 299 -34.07 21.00 -38.84
CA ARG A 299 -33.86 20.55 -37.46
C ARG A 299 -33.42 19.10 -37.43
N VAL A 300 -32.61 18.74 -36.42
CA VAL A 300 -32.24 17.36 -36.17
C VAL A 300 -33.50 16.51 -35.90
N GLY A 301 -33.54 15.31 -36.48
CA GLY A 301 -34.66 14.39 -36.40
C GLY A 301 -35.67 14.54 -37.56
N GLN A 302 -35.56 15.54 -38.44
CA GLN A 302 -36.46 15.67 -39.58
C GLN A 302 -36.22 14.57 -40.61
N PRO A 303 -37.28 13.98 -41.18
CA PRO A 303 -37.16 13.01 -42.26
C PRO A 303 -36.75 13.69 -43.58
N ALA A 304 -35.95 12.99 -44.35
CA ALA A 304 -35.51 13.42 -45.64
C ALA A 304 -35.64 12.29 -46.68
N GLN A 305 -35.91 12.67 -47.91
CA GLN A 305 -35.88 11.78 -49.05
C GLN A 305 -34.60 12.05 -49.83
N ILE A 306 -33.89 10.98 -50.17
CA ILE A 306 -32.64 11.04 -50.91
C ILE A 306 -32.79 10.24 -52.21
N THR A 307 -32.40 10.82 -53.32
CA THR A 307 -32.21 10.11 -54.57
C THR A 307 -30.73 10.15 -54.94
N LEU A 308 -30.19 9.04 -55.40
CA LEU A 308 -28.79 8.91 -55.77
C LEU A 308 -28.72 8.94 -57.30
N ASP A 309 -27.81 9.76 -57.87
CA ASP A 309 -27.67 9.93 -59.34
C ASP A 309 -27.43 8.59 -60.04
N ALA A 310 -26.76 7.65 -59.38
CA ALA A 310 -26.48 6.31 -59.90
C ALA A 310 -27.77 5.47 -60.19
N TYR A 311 -28.89 5.77 -59.50
CA TYR A 311 -30.15 5.00 -59.60
C TYR A 311 -31.33 5.80 -60.16
N GLY A 312 -31.12 7.07 -60.51
CA GLY A 312 -32.13 7.94 -61.07
C GLY A 312 -33.16 8.41 -59.99
N LYS A 313 -34.17 9.17 -60.53
CA LYS A 313 -35.16 9.83 -59.66
C LYS A 313 -36.24 8.90 -59.08
N ASP A 314 -36.39 7.70 -59.64
CA ASP A 314 -37.45 6.79 -59.32
C ASP A 314 -37.14 5.95 -58.05
N VAL A 315 -35.85 5.88 -57.65
CA VAL A 315 -35.38 5.17 -56.46
C VAL A 315 -35.16 6.17 -55.34
N VAL A 316 -36.07 6.17 -54.36
CA VAL A 316 -36.03 7.07 -53.22
C VAL A 316 -35.57 6.32 -51.97
N PHE A 317 -34.55 6.84 -51.33
CA PHE A 317 -34.05 6.34 -50.02
C PHE A 317 -34.54 7.27 -48.90
N THR A 318 -34.88 6.72 -47.78
CA THR A 318 -35.29 7.51 -46.61
C THR A 318 -34.08 7.76 -45.74
N ALA A 319 -33.94 8.99 -45.26
CA ALA A 319 -32.89 9.38 -44.33
C ALA A 319 -33.43 10.31 -43.25
N THR A 320 -32.67 10.51 -42.20
CA THR A 320 -33.00 11.43 -41.10
C THR A 320 -31.85 12.40 -40.90
N VAL A 321 -32.16 13.66 -40.60
CA VAL A 321 -31.16 14.67 -40.25
C VAL A 321 -30.60 14.32 -38.88
N MET A 322 -29.30 14.00 -38.84
CA MET A 322 -28.62 13.62 -37.58
C MET A 322 -27.90 14.79 -36.93
N GLN A 323 -27.33 15.66 -37.73
CA GLN A 323 -26.55 16.79 -37.22
C GLN A 323 -26.65 17.97 -38.20
N VAL A 324 -26.75 19.16 -37.64
CA VAL A 324 -26.56 20.42 -38.33
C VAL A 324 -25.37 21.12 -37.69
N ASP A 325 -24.35 21.45 -38.46
CA ASP A 325 -23.15 22.11 -37.93
C ASP A 325 -23.49 23.56 -37.54
N PRO A 326 -23.19 24.00 -36.32
CA PRO A 326 -23.49 25.37 -35.90
C PRO A 326 -22.56 26.42 -36.56
N ALA A 327 -21.44 25.99 -37.08
CA ALA A 327 -20.49 26.85 -37.77
C ALA A 327 -20.78 26.89 -39.28
N GLU A 328 -20.70 28.09 -39.86
CA GLU A 328 -20.83 28.25 -41.29
C GLU A 328 -19.62 27.67 -42.06
N THR A 329 -19.88 27.19 -43.24
CA THR A 329 -18.86 26.79 -44.20
C THR A 329 -19.10 27.58 -45.49
N VAL A 330 -18.15 28.40 -45.89
CA VAL A 330 -18.30 29.19 -47.14
C VAL A 330 -17.90 28.32 -48.31
N LEU A 331 -18.84 28.05 -49.20
CA LEU A 331 -18.63 27.34 -50.45
C LEU A 331 -18.95 28.28 -51.62
N ASP A 332 -17.97 28.47 -52.49
CA ASP A 332 -18.09 29.35 -53.68
C ASP A 332 -18.63 30.77 -53.37
N GLY A 333 -18.27 31.31 -52.19
CA GLY A 333 -18.68 32.64 -51.73
C GLY A 333 -20.09 32.70 -51.11
N VAL A 334 -20.73 31.55 -50.90
CA VAL A 334 -22.04 31.44 -50.23
C VAL A 334 -21.89 30.82 -48.85
N SER A 335 -22.44 31.48 -47.83
CA SER A 335 -22.51 30.91 -46.49
C SER A 335 -23.47 29.72 -46.44
N THR A 336 -22.95 28.58 -46.12
CA THR A 336 -23.70 27.31 -46.02
C THR A 336 -23.44 26.64 -44.69
N TYR A 337 -24.34 25.77 -44.28
CA TYR A 337 -24.23 24.98 -43.06
C TYR A 337 -24.15 23.49 -43.41
N LYS A 338 -23.09 22.84 -42.94
CA LYS A 338 -22.90 21.40 -43.15
C LYS A 338 -23.95 20.62 -42.40
N THR A 339 -24.73 19.83 -43.07
CA THR A 339 -25.78 19.00 -42.50
C THR A 339 -25.51 17.55 -42.85
N LYS A 340 -25.53 16.70 -41.80
CA LYS A 340 -25.34 15.26 -41.94
C LYS A 340 -26.67 14.55 -41.84
N LEU A 341 -26.92 13.67 -42.79
CA LEU A 341 -28.10 12.81 -42.82
C LEU A 341 -27.67 11.36 -42.80
N GLN A 342 -28.41 10.53 -42.09
CA GLN A 342 -28.18 9.10 -42.05
C GLN A 342 -29.32 8.36 -42.70
N PHE A 343 -29.00 7.38 -43.52
CA PHE A 343 -30.01 6.53 -44.16
C PHE A 343 -30.74 5.69 -43.10
N VAL A 344 -32.03 5.54 -43.26
CA VAL A 344 -32.85 4.65 -42.43
C VAL A 344 -32.76 3.23 -43.01
N GLY A 345 -32.00 2.37 -42.28
CA GLY A 345 -31.71 0.99 -42.71
C GLY A 345 -30.42 0.87 -43.53
N VAL A 346 -30.04 -0.35 -43.76
CA VAL A 346 -28.85 -0.72 -44.58
C VAL A 346 -29.31 -1.13 -45.97
N ASP A 347 -28.77 -0.50 -47.00
CA ASP A 347 -29.00 -0.86 -48.40
C ASP A 347 -27.66 -1.09 -49.09
N GLU A 348 -27.42 -2.32 -49.54
CA GLU A 348 -26.16 -2.73 -50.18
C GLU A 348 -25.87 -2.00 -51.51
N ARG A 349 -26.86 -1.32 -52.07
CA ARG A 349 -26.70 -0.54 -53.27
C ARG A 349 -25.99 0.79 -53.07
N ILE A 350 -25.99 1.30 -51.82
CA ILE A 350 -25.37 2.57 -51.46
C ILE A 350 -23.86 2.37 -51.35
N ARG A 351 -23.08 3.26 -51.94
CA ARG A 351 -21.62 3.23 -51.88
C ARG A 351 -21.07 4.60 -51.54
N SER A 352 -19.94 4.62 -50.85
CA SER A 352 -19.21 5.85 -50.56
C SER A 352 -18.79 6.55 -51.88
N GLY A 353 -18.93 7.86 -51.90
CA GLY A 353 -18.60 8.69 -53.13
C GLY A 353 -19.73 8.87 -54.09
N MET A 354 -20.94 8.35 -53.84
CA MET A 354 -22.13 8.63 -54.68
C MET A 354 -22.63 10.04 -54.45
N THR A 355 -23.11 10.69 -55.49
CA THR A 355 -23.79 11.99 -55.43
C THR A 355 -25.26 11.78 -55.07
N ALA A 356 -25.76 12.59 -54.15
CA ALA A 356 -27.10 12.50 -53.61
C ALA A 356 -27.86 13.82 -53.80
N ASN A 357 -29.13 13.74 -54.21
CA ASN A 357 -30.06 14.86 -54.16
C ASN A 357 -30.98 14.65 -52.94
N ILE A 358 -31.09 15.68 -52.11
CA ILE A 358 -31.75 15.59 -50.79
C ILE A 358 -32.95 16.51 -50.79
N THR A 359 -34.07 15.98 -50.32
CA THR A 359 -35.30 16.76 -50.04
C THR A 359 -35.64 16.57 -48.56
N ILE A 360 -35.43 17.59 -47.73
CA ILE A 360 -35.73 17.58 -46.30
C ILE A 360 -37.17 18.09 -46.11
N GLN A 361 -37.98 17.36 -45.37
CA GLN A 361 -39.35 17.77 -45.05
C GLN A 361 -39.30 18.73 -43.83
N THR A 362 -39.45 20.01 -44.09
CA THR A 362 -39.30 21.08 -43.10
C THR A 362 -40.59 21.51 -42.40
N ALA A 363 -41.75 21.06 -42.89
CA ALA A 363 -43.07 21.33 -42.25
C ALA A 363 -43.96 20.11 -42.34
N GLU A 364 -44.71 19.81 -41.27
CA GLU A 364 -45.98 19.09 -41.39
C GLU A 364 -46.93 19.99 -42.16
N LYS A 365 -47.46 19.53 -43.30
CA LYS A 365 -48.56 20.22 -43.97
C LYS A 365 -49.72 20.18 -42.97
N PRO A 366 -50.17 21.30 -42.37
CA PRO A 366 -51.51 21.30 -41.81
C PRO A 366 -52.45 20.88 -42.89
N SER A 367 -53.38 20.00 -42.60
CA SER A 367 -54.48 19.67 -43.55
C SER A 367 -55.34 20.91 -43.71
N SER A 368 -54.93 21.81 -44.62
CA SER A 368 -55.66 23.01 -44.91
C SER A 368 -56.86 22.65 -45.79
N VAL A 369 -58.05 23.18 -45.42
CA VAL A 369 -59.25 23.09 -46.26
C VAL A 369 -59.03 24.04 -47.43
N VAL A 370 -59.06 23.52 -48.63
CA VAL A 370 -58.95 24.34 -49.83
C VAL A 370 -60.27 24.37 -50.55
N ILE A 371 -60.61 25.52 -51.16
CA ILE A 371 -61.82 25.73 -51.94
C ILE A 371 -61.48 26.38 -53.30
N PRO A 372 -62.19 26.08 -54.34
CA PRO A 372 -61.98 26.79 -55.68
C PRO A 372 -62.19 28.30 -55.45
N GLN A 373 -61.35 29.10 -56.11
CA GLN A 373 -61.40 30.56 -56.04
C GLN A 373 -62.79 31.13 -56.46
N GLU A 374 -63.49 30.47 -57.34
CA GLU A 374 -64.85 30.85 -57.81
C GLU A 374 -65.94 30.70 -56.75
N ALA A 375 -65.69 29.98 -55.67
CA ALA A 375 -66.58 29.76 -54.52
C ALA A 375 -66.53 30.91 -53.51
N LEU A 376 -65.52 31.79 -53.58
CA LEU A 376 -65.32 32.94 -52.71
C LEU A 376 -65.90 34.20 -53.36
N PHE A 377 -66.71 34.92 -52.62
CA PHE A 377 -67.26 36.24 -53.00
C PHE A 377 -67.08 37.22 -51.85
N LEU A 378 -67.11 38.52 -52.22
CA LEU A 378 -67.12 39.64 -51.26
C LEU A 378 -68.53 40.17 -51.11
N GLU A 379 -68.97 40.27 -49.86
CA GLU A 379 -70.20 40.91 -49.49
C GLU A 379 -69.98 41.81 -48.30
N ASN A 380 -70.37 43.10 -48.37
CA ASN A 380 -70.07 44.10 -47.36
C ASN A 380 -68.62 44.23 -46.90
N GLY A 381 -67.63 43.89 -47.74
CA GLY A 381 -66.25 43.99 -47.48
C GLY A 381 -65.64 42.73 -46.83
N GLU A 382 -66.41 41.71 -46.50
CA GLU A 382 -66.03 40.44 -45.90
C GLU A 382 -65.97 39.34 -46.98
N LYS A 383 -65.01 38.45 -46.83
CA LYS A 383 -64.87 37.25 -47.65
C LYS A 383 -65.80 36.17 -47.23
N MET A 384 -66.70 35.74 -48.12
CA MET A 384 -67.80 34.80 -47.79
C MET A 384 -67.82 33.62 -48.76
N VAL A 385 -68.32 32.49 -48.25
CA VAL A 385 -68.66 31.33 -49.08
C VAL A 385 -70.08 30.90 -48.78
N THR A 386 -70.68 30.29 -49.78
CA THR A 386 -72.07 29.71 -49.66
C THR A 386 -71.88 28.22 -49.36
N ILE A 387 -72.40 27.75 -48.19
CA ILE A 387 -72.40 26.38 -47.82
C ILE A 387 -73.80 25.77 -47.99
N ASP A 388 -73.87 24.56 -48.50
CA ASP A 388 -75.18 23.82 -48.58
C ASP A 388 -75.31 22.95 -47.34
N GLN A 389 -76.17 23.37 -46.42
CA GLN A 389 -76.60 22.62 -45.21
C GLN A 389 -77.97 21.98 -45.46
N ALA A 390 -77.97 20.71 -45.87
CA ALA A 390 -79.18 19.92 -46.07
C ALA A 390 -80.21 20.60 -46.99
N GLY A 391 -79.76 21.20 -48.10
CA GLY A 391 -80.60 21.86 -49.11
C GLY A 391 -80.94 23.36 -48.84
N LYS A 392 -80.47 23.92 -47.73
CA LYS A 392 -80.50 25.36 -47.48
C LYS A 392 -79.12 25.96 -47.70
N ARG A 393 -79.08 27.03 -48.52
CA ARG A 393 -77.86 27.77 -48.78
C ARG A 393 -77.66 28.82 -47.68
N VAL A 394 -76.55 28.68 -46.95
CA VAL A 394 -76.14 29.59 -45.88
C VAL A 394 -74.83 30.27 -46.26
N LYS A 395 -74.81 31.61 -46.20
CA LYS A 395 -73.60 32.41 -46.38
C LYS A 395 -72.80 32.41 -45.06
N ARG A 396 -71.51 32.18 -45.14
CA ARG A 396 -70.60 32.17 -43.97
C ARG A 396 -69.31 32.94 -44.33
N VAL A 397 -68.90 33.76 -43.37
CA VAL A 397 -67.63 34.51 -43.44
C VAL A 397 -66.44 33.52 -43.27
N VAL A 398 -65.46 33.66 -44.09
CA VAL A 398 -64.26 32.81 -44.05
C VAL A 398 -62.99 33.67 -44.06
N GLU A 399 -62.00 33.23 -43.27
CA GLU A 399 -60.63 33.76 -43.40
C GLU A 399 -59.82 32.88 -44.38
N THR A 400 -59.16 33.53 -45.32
CA THR A 400 -58.44 32.84 -46.36
C THR A 400 -56.92 33.02 -46.21
N GLY A 401 -56.16 31.96 -46.48
CA GLY A 401 -54.72 31.97 -46.59
C GLY A 401 -54.25 32.25 -48.03
N GLY A 402 -53.17 31.59 -48.42
CA GLY A 402 -52.58 31.69 -49.76
C GLY A 402 -53.38 30.94 -50.82
N ILE A 403 -53.03 31.17 -52.09
CA ILE A 403 -53.54 30.42 -53.28
C ILE A 403 -52.52 29.32 -53.62
N ASN A 404 -53.00 28.10 -53.75
CA ASN A 404 -52.14 26.96 -54.08
C ASN A 404 -51.80 26.95 -55.62
N THR A 405 -50.93 26.11 -56.06
CA THR A 405 -50.51 25.96 -57.45
C THR A 405 -51.62 25.53 -58.42
N ASN A 406 -52.72 25.02 -57.92
CA ASN A 406 -53.91 24.61 -58.68
C ASN A 406 -54.96 25.71 -58.79
N GLY A 407 -54.75 26.88 -58.18
CA GLY A 407 -55.67 27.97 -58.18
C GLY A 407 -56.75 27.91 -57.04
N ASP A 408 -56.63 26.96 -56.14
CA ASP A 408 -57.54 26.89 -55.02
C ASP A 408 -57.05 27.79 -53.86
N ILE A 409 -57.99 28.33 -53.10
CA ILE A 409 -57.72 29.22 -51.97
C ILE A 409 -57.74 28.37 -50.63
N GLU A 410 -56.72 28.51 -49.87
CA GLU A 410 -56.67 27.95 -48.49
C GLU A 410 -57.61 28.70 -47.58
N VAL A 411 -58.43 27.97 -46.84
CA VAL A 411 -59.35 28.53 -45.85
C VAL A 411 -58.79 28.20 -44.46
N LEU A 412 -58.42 29.26 -43.73
CA LEU A 412 -57.83 29.17 -42.39
C LEU A 412 -58.88 28.97 -41.30
N SER A 413 -60.07 29.59 -41.45
CA SER A 413 -61.17 29.42 -40.54
C SER A 413 -62.53 29.68 -41.24
N GLY A 414 -63.61 29.14 -40.67
CA GLY A 414 -64.98 29.33 -41.13
C GLY A 414 -65.60 28.13 -41.87
N ILE A 415 -64.83 27.15 -42.31
CA ILE A 415 -65.30 25.90 -42.95
C ILE A 415 -64.63 24.69 -42.26
N THR A 416 -65.37 23.62 -42.15
CA THR A 416 -64.86 22.32 -41.67
C THR A 416 -64.77 21.29 -42.80
N VAL A 417 -63.85 20.36 -42.65
CA VAL A 417 -63.65 19.27 -43.65
C VAL A 417 -64.96 18.46 -43.79
N GLY A 418 -65.46 18.34 -45.03
CA GLY A 418 -66.67 17.60 -45.33
C GLY A 418 -67.90 18.48 -45.58
N GLU A 419 -67.84 19.80 -45.30
CA GLU A 419 -68.93 20.74 -45.68
C GLU A 419 -68.93 20.97 -47.21
N LYS A 420 -70.15 21.03 -47.84
CA LYS A 420 -70.28 21.23 -49.28
C LYS A 420 -70.36 22.75 -49.58
N VAL A 421 -69.37 23.23 -50.31
CA VAL A 421 -69.37 24.64 -50.78
C VAL A 421 -70.00 24.75 -52.18
N VAL A 422 -70.88 25.71 -52.35
CA VAL A 422 -71.56 25.93 -53.58
C VAL A 422 -70.69 26.85 -54.47
N VAL A 423 -70.31 26.39 -55.67
CA VAL A 423 -69.62 27.18 -56.64
C VAL A 423 -70.66 27.77 -57.61
N PRO A 424 -70.70 29.08 -57.78
CA PRO A 424 -71.60 29.68 -58.76
C PRO A 424 -71.26 29.23 -60.15
N ARG A 425 -72.24 28.68 -60.90
CA ARG A 425 -72.03 28.44 -62.36
C ARG A 425 -71.94 29.76 -63.06
N SER A 426 -70.82 30.09 -63.68
CA SER A 426 -70.76 31.18 -64.62
C SER A 426 -71.73 30.87 -65.83
N LYS A 427 -72.60 31.82 -66.15
CA LYS A 427 -73.40 31.77 -67.37
C LYS A 427 -72.54 32.10 -68.61
#